data_ea406ed206935874747e446c3b1a02dc
#
_entry.id   ea406ed206935874747e446c3b1a02dc
#
_cell.length_a   1.000
_cell.length_b   1.000
_cell.length_c   1.000
_cell.angle_alpha   90.00
_cell.angle_beta   90.00
_cell.angle_gamma   90.00
#
_symmetry.space_group_name_H-M   'P 1'
#
loop_
_entity.id
_entity.type
_entity.pdbx_description
1 polymer ?
#
loop_
_entity_poly.entity_id
_entity_poly.type
_entity_poly.pdbx_seq_one_letter_code
_entity_poly.pdbx_strand_id
1 'polypeptide(L)'
;MGRPCNMDSNPFWITGGTMLSVRMSSRGHVTALILSVSLLSAVADDRQGQFVVAGYLPHYRVTQVAPESLKPLTDLIYFGLTPPADGRLAEAPVAPAVLEKLQEIKRITGCRLLLCVGGWNRSEGFAALASRANLRKQLVTELLDFCRNNRFDGIDFDWEHPKGPEELVAYQALLTDARKSFGPAGLLVTVAQASWQNLGKPAYNTVDRVHLMSYDHDYPQATLEKSRKDVERLISSGCPPGKVTLGLPFYGRNKARESHTYRQLVANRNPPPGRDEINGYAFNGPSTLARKIRHARRRKLAGIMIWEAGQDDPREEFSLLKVIGRQAGRGSPASPR
;
A
#
# COMPACT_ATOMS: atom_id res chain seq x y z
N MET A 1 6.88 -3.85 -81.00
CA MET A 1 8.27 -4.22 -80.64
C MET A 1 8.71 -3.24 -79.55
N GLY A 2 9.18 -3.68 -78.46
CA GLY A 2 9.70 -2.83 -77.38
C GLY A 2 8.99 -3.00 -76.04
N ARG A 3 9.55 -3.84 -75.20
CA ARG A 3 9.12 -4.04 -73.77
C ARG A 3 9.66 -2.90 -72.94
N PRO A 4 8.92 -2.45 -71.90
CA PRO A 4 9.54 -1.71 -70.82
C PRO A 4 9.84 -2.62 -69.60
N CYS A 5 10.92 -2.25 -68.92
CA CYS A 5 11.49 -2.87 -67.74
C CYS A 5 10.57 -2.78 -66.51
N ASN A 6 10.60 -3.87 -65.77
CA ASN A 6 10.20 -3.94 -64.36
C ASN A 6 11.15 -3.12 -63.46
N MET A 7 10.59 -2.37 -62.53
CA MET A 7 11.27 -1.96 -61.32
C MET A 7 10.49 -2.46 -60.10
N ASP A 8 11.11 -3.40 -59.44
CA ASP A 8 10.68 -3.88 -58.10
C ASP A 8 10.82 -2.77 -57.07
N SER A 9 9.73 -2.46 -56.36
CA SER A 9 9.77 -1.62 -55.17
C SER A 9 9.36 -2.46 -53.98
N ASN A 10 10.34 -2.76 -53.14
CA ASN A 10 10.17 -3.36 -51.82
C ASN A 10 9.41 -2.38 -50.88
N PRO A 11 8.42 -2.84 -50.12
CA PRO A 11 7.82 -1.98 -49.11
C PRO A 11 8.62 -2.06 -47.80
N PHE A 12 9.16 -0.92 -47.40
CA PHE A 12 9.64 -0.73 -46.01
C PHE A 12 8.45 -0.64 -45.06
N TRP A 13 8.42 -1.49 -44.07
CA TRP A 13 7.48 -1.41 -42.93
C TRP A 13 8.02 -0.38 -41.92
N ILE A 14 7.31 0.75 -41.79
CA ILE A 14 7.49 1.67 -40.67
C ILE A 14 6.31 1.47 -39.73
N THR A 15 6.61 1.03 -38.52
CA THR A 15 5.65 0.91 -37.42
C THR A 15 5.46 2.28 -36.77
N GLY A 16 4.21 2.73 -36.63
CA GLY A 16 3.79 3.78 -35.71
C GLY A 16 3.97 5.21 -36.18
N GLY A 17 3.05 5.72 -36.98
CA GLY A 17 2.96 7.16 -37.28
C GLY A 17 1.57 7.50 -37.82
N THR A 18 0.88 8.37 -37.12
CA THR A 18 -0.44 8.88 -37.48
C THR A 18 -0.37 9.69 -38.80
N MET A 19 -1.22 9.33 -39.77
CA MET A 19 -1.33 10.05 -41.04
C MET A 19 -1.87 11.47 -40.83
N LEU A 20 -1.09 12.46 -41.28
CA LEU A 20 -1.56 13.83 -41.44
C LEU A 20 -2.20 13.95 -42.83
N SER A 21 -3.50 14.19 -42.93
CA SER A 21 -4.12 14.57 -44.21
C SER A 21 -4.20 16.07 -44.31
N VAL A 22 -3.51 16.64 -45.31
CA VAL A 22 -3.57 18.05 -45.65
C VAL A 22 -4.57 18.23 -46.80
N ARG A 23 -5.69 18.91 -46.55
CA ARG A 23 -6.56 19.39 -47.66
C ARG A 23 -6.13 20.76 -48.07
N MET A 24 -5.72 20.90 -49.31
CA MET A 24 -5.48 22.21 -49.95
C MET A 24 -6.80 22.77 -50.50
N SER A 25 -7.11 24.00 -50.12
CA SER A 25 -8.20 24.77 -50.68
C SER A 25 -7.67 25.71 -51.78
N SER A 26 -8.45 25.93 -52.82
CA SER A 26 -8.10 26.62 -54.04
C SER A 26 -7.94 28.17 -53.93
N ARG A 27 -7.79 28.74 -52.76
CA ARG A 27 -7.56 30.17 -52.55
C ARG A 27 -6.51 30.41 -51.46
N GLY A 28 -5.30 30.08 -51.73
CA GLY A 28 -4.06 30.64 -51.20
C GLY A 28 -3.93 31.06 -49.72
N HIS A 29 -4.76 30.60 -48.80
CA HIS A 29 -4.59 30.83 -47.37
C HIS A 29 -4.35 29.50 -46.66
N VAL A 30 -3.14 29.29 -46.19
CA VAL A 30 -2.78 28.15 -45.34
C VAL A 30 -3.13 28.52 -43.91
N THR A 31 -4.25 28.03 -43.41
CA THR A 31 -4.57 28.10 -41.98
C THR A 31 -4.04 26.84 -41.32
N ALA A 32 -2.89 26.96 -40.67
CA ALA A 32 -2.32 25.90 -39.88
C ALA A 32 -3.15 25.75 -38.57
N LEU A 33 -4.04 24.76 -38.53
CA LEU A 33 -4.73 24.36 -37.30
C LEU A 33 -3.75 23.48 -36.51
N ILE A 34 -3.08 24.07 -35.52
CA ILE A 34 -2.26 23.31 -34.56
C ILE A 34 -3.20 22.66 -33.59
N LEU A 35 -3.60 21.38 -33.86
CA LEU A 35 -4.18 20.54 -32.86
C LEU A 35 -3.07 20.12 -31.86
N SER A 36 -3.01 20.81 -30.74
CA SER A 36 -2.24 20.33 -29.58
C SER A 36 -2.91 19.06 -29.02
N VAL A 37 -2.49 17.91 -29.55
CA VAL A 37 -2.76 16.64 -28.89
C VAL A 37 -1.91 16.63 -27.62
N SER A 38 -2.53 16.95 -26.50
CA SER A 38 -1.93 16.72 -25.18
C SER A 38 -1.72 15.21 -25.05
N LEU A 39 -0.50 14.75 -25.34
CA LEU A 39 -0.05 13.43 -24.89
C LEU A 39 -0.04 13.48 -23.37
N LEU A 40 -1.15 13.08 -22.75
CA LEU A 40 -1.08 12.51 -21.41
C LEU A 40 -0.25 11.22 -21.54
N SER A 41 1.06 11.38 -21.44
CA SER A 41 1.94 10.26 -21.14
C SER A 41 1.45 9.73 -19.80
N ALA A 42 0.71 8.63 -19.81
CA ALA A 42 0.59 7.77 -18.65
C ALA A 42 2.04 7.39 -18.31
N VAL A 43 2.61 8.07 -17.31
CA VAL A 43 3.86 7.64 -16.69
C VAL A 43 3.52 6.25 -16.15
N ALA A 44 3.92 5.22 -16.89
CA ALA A 44 3.86 3.86 -16.39
C ALA A 44 4.55 3.89 -15.03
N ASP A 45 3.85 3.47 -13.97
CA ASP A 45 4.43 3.43 -12.63
C ASP A 45 5.59 2.41 -12.69
N ASP A 46 6.81 2.93 -12.85
CA ASP A 46 8.08 2.17 -12.91
C ASP A 46 8.33 1.36 -11.62
N ARG A 47 7.36 1.37 -10.69
CA ARG A 47 7.37 0.64 -9.43
C ARG A 47 6.77 -0.76 -9.52
N GLN A 48 6.29 -1.20 -10.71
CA GLN A 48 5.89 -2.58 -10.92
C GLN A 48 7.12 -3.49 -10.75
N GLY A 49 7.11 -4.34 -9.70
CA GLY A 49 8.21 -5.23 -9.33
C GLY A 49 9.07 -4.73 -8.18
N GLN A 50 8.91 -3.50 -7.72
CA GLN A 50 9.62 -2.98 -6.56
C GLN A 50 9.11 -3.65 -5.27
N PHE A 51 10.04 -4.04 -4.38
CA PHE A 51 9.70 -4.58 -3.05
C PHE A 51 8.99 -3.51 -2.21
N VAL A 52 7.76 -3.80 -1.82
CA VAL A 52 6.89 -2.88 -1.08
C VAL A 52 7.34 -2.77 0.38
N VAL A 53 7.38 -1.55 0.89
CA VAL A 53 7.54 -1.22 2.30
C VAL A 53 6.36 -0.33 2.69
N ALA A 54 5.26 -0.96 3.12
CA ALA A 54 4.08 -0.25 3.57
C ALA A 54 4.20 0.07 5.07
N GLY A 55 3.85 1.28 5.49
CA GLY A 55 3.84 1.67 6.89
C GLY A 55 2.53 2.32 7.27
N TYR A 56 1.84 1.77 8.28
CA TYR A 56 0.69 2.46 8.88
C TYR A 56 1.16 3.63 9.74
N LEU A 57 0.43 4.73 9.65
CA LEU A 57 0.64 5.92 10.49
C LEU A 57 -0.70 6.39 11.04
N PRO A 58 -0.99 6.14 12.34
CA PRO A 58 -2.22 6.58 12.97
C PRO A 58 -2.33 8.10 13.07
N HIS A 59 -3.57 8.61 13.01
CA HIS A 59 -3.87 10.03 13.07
C HIS A 59 -3.18 10.78 14.23
N TYR A 60 -3.08 10.13 15.40
CA TYR A 60 -2.43 10.70 16.59
C TYR A 60 -0.88 10.69 16.51
N ARG A 61 -0.29 10.13 15.47
CA ARG A 61 1.17 10.09 15.23
C ARG A 61 1.63 11.03 14.13
N VAL A 62 0.73 11.46 13.25
CA VAL A 62 1.09 12.21 12.02
C VAL A 62 1.95 13.44 12.31
N THR A 63 1.64 14.18 13.38
CA THR A 63 2.39 15.38 13.78
C THR A 63 3.66 15.09 14.60
N GLN A 64 3.84 13.81 15.03
CA GLN A 64 4.96 13.41 15.90
C GLN A 64 6.15 12.82 15.13
N VAL A 65 5.98 12.56 13.83
CA VAL A 65 7.02 11.94 13.02
C VAL A 65 7.73 12.97 12.15
N ALA A 66 9.06 12.84 12.06
CA ALA A 66 9.84 13.58 11.07
C ALA A 66 9.65 12.93 9.70
N PRO A 67 9.23 13.65 8.66
CA PRO A 67 9.01 13.09 7.33
C PRO A 67 10.21 12.32 6.78
N GLU A 68 11.42 12.80 7.04
CA GLU A 68 12.67 12.19 6.59
C GLU A 68 12.88 10.78 7.12
N SER A 69 12.40 10.48 8.33
CA SER A 69 12.49 9.15 8.92
C SER A 69 11.68 8.10 8.14
N LEU A 70 10.66 8.55 7.41
CA LEU A 70 9.75 7.70 6.63
C LEU A 70 10.25 7.44 5.19
N LYS A 71 11.40 7.97 4.75
CA LYS A 71 11.97 7.75 3.41
C LYS A 71 12.11 6.27 3.02
N PRO A 72 12.31 5.30 3.93
CA PRO A 72 12.30 3.89 3.55
C PRO A 72 10.96 3.36 3.04
N LEU A 73 9.84 4.04 3.32
CA LEU A 73 8.52 3.60 2.88
C LEU A 73 8.33 3.77 1.36
N THR A 74 7.62 2.81 0.75
CA THR A 74 7.04 2.93 -0.59
C THR A 74 5.60 3.40 -0.53
N ASP A 75 4.91 3.03 0.55
CA ASP A 75 3.51 3.32 0.78
C ASP A 75 3.32 3.75 2.24
N LEU A 76 2.70 4.90 2.44
CA LEU A 76 2.23 5.37 3.74
C LEU A 76 0.72 5.14 3.80
N ILE A 77 0.27 4.40 4.79
CA ILE A 77 -1.16 4.12 5.02
C ILE A 77 -1.60 4.96 6.20
N TYR A 78 -2.34 6.04 5.92
CA TYR A 78 -2.92 6.86 6.98
C TYR A 78 -4.05 6.11 7.65
N PHE A 79 -3.84 5.74 8.90
CA PHE A 79 -4.83 5.01 9.69
C PHE A 79 -5.70 6.00 10.43
N GLY A 80 -6.90 6.11 10.07
CA GLY A 80 -7.86 6.40 10.49
C GLY A 80 -9.31 6.75 10.26
N LEU A 81 -9.97 6.32 9.25
CA LEU A 81 -11.42 6.51 9.11
C LEU A 81 -12.20 5.34 9.72
N THR A 82 -13.21 5.66 10.54
CA THR A 82 -14.24 4.70 10.90
C THR A 82 -15.27 4.63 9.77
N PRO A 83 -15.62 3.43 9.25
CA PRO A 83 -16.60 3.32 8.18
C PRO A 83 -17.97 3.78 8.68
N PRO A 84 -18.62 4.75 7.99
CA PRO A 84 -19.92 5.22 8.37
C PRO A 84 -21.00 4.17 8.05
N ALA A 85 -21.86 3.85 9.00
CA ALA A 85 -22.89 2.82 8.83
C ALA A 85 -23.94 3.16 7.74
N ASP A 86 -24.11 4.43 7.43
CA ASP A 86 -25.00 4.97 6.39
C ASP A 86 -24.30 5.20 5.04
N GLY A 87 -23.00 4.89 4.95
CA GLY A 87 -22.19 5.03 3.74
C GLY A 87 -21.76 6.46 3.41
N ARG A 88 -22.00 7.45 4.28
CA ARG A 88 -21.65 8.86 4.06
C ARG A 88 -20.42 9.27 4.84
N LEU A 89 -19.42 9.80 4.17
CA LEU A 89 -18.28 10.41 4.85
C LEU A 89 -18.71 11.72 5.56
N ALA A 90 -18.03 12.03 6.65
CA ALA A 90 -18.15 13.35 7.25
C ALA A 90 -17.66 14.42 6.26
N GLU A 91 -18.12 15.67 6.41
CA GLU A 91 -17.68 16.79 5.56
C GLU A 91 -16.17 16.97 5.56
N ALA A 92 -15.52 16.80 6.71
CA ALA A 92 -14.07 16.82 6.85
C ALA A 92 -13.58 15.54 7.54
N PRO A 93 -13.51 14.40 6.81
CA PRO A 93 -13.18 13.11 7.42
C PRO A 93 -11.71 13.04 7.90
N VAL A 94 -10.85 13.89 7.36
CA VAL A 94 -9.47 14.10 7.82
C VAL A 94 -9.27 15.60 8.02
N ALA A 95 -8.75 15.98 9.20
CA ALA A 95 -8.53 17.38 9.53
C ALA A 95 -7.55 18.05 8.54
N PRO A 96 -7.77 19.31 8.11
CA PRO A 96 -6.93 20.00 7.13
C PRO A 96 -5.43 19.97 7.48
N ALA A 97 -5.07 20.26 8.72
CA ALA A 97 -3.67 20.25 9.18
C ALA A 97 -3.02 18.85 9.07
N VAL A 98 -3.81 17.78 9.23
CA VAL A 98 -3.34 16.41 9.04
C VAL A 98 -3.12 16.13 7.54
N LEU A 99 -4.05 16.57 6.67
CA LEU A 99 -3.89 16.45 5.22
C LEU A 99 -2.62 17.18 4.75
N GLU A 100 -2.39 18.39 5.21
CA GLU A 100 -1.19 19.17 4.89
C GLU A 100 0.09 18.40 5.25
N LYS A 101 0.14 17.84 6.46
CA LYS A 101 1.28 17.05 6.93
C LYS A 101 1.47 15.76 6.15
N LEU A 102 0.40 15.07 5.79
CA LEU A 102 0.47 13.88 4.94
C LEU A 102 1.00 14.20 3.53
N GLN A 103 0.59 15.33 2.95
CA GLN A 103 1.11 15.79 1.66
C GLN A 103 2.58 16.23 1.76
N GLU A 104 2.99 16.83 2.86
CA GLU A 104 4.40 17.11 3.13
C GLU A 104 5.22 15.82 3.17
N ILE A 105 4.77 14.81 3.93
CA ILE A 105 5.43 13.50 4.00
C ILE A 105 5.53 12.89 2.59
N LYS A 106 4.43 12.85 1.85
CA LYS A 106 4.42 12.33 0.46
C LYS A 106 5.44 13.04 -0.43
N ARG A 107 5.53 14.35 -0.36
CA ARG A 107 6.47 15.16 -1.14
C ARG A 107 7.94 14.87 -0.78
N ILE A 108 8.24 14.70 0.51
CA ILE A 108 9.61 14.48 1.00
C ILE A 108 10.09 13.04 0.74
N THR A 109 9.18 12.07 0.90
CA THR A 109 9.53 10.65 0.80
C THR A 109 9.35 10.07 -0.59
N GLY A 110 8.48 10.66 -1.40
CA GLY A 110 8.04 10.11 -2.69
C GLY A 110 7.17 8.85 -2.54
N CYS A 111 6.69 8.51 -1.34
CA CYS A 111 5.83 7.35 -1.13
C CYS A 111 4.42 7.58 -1.69
N ARG A 112 3.70 6.48 -1.98
CA ARG A 112 2.25 6.54 -2.19
C ARG A 112 1.56 6.77 -0.85
N LEU A 113 0.45 7.48 -0.87
CA LEU A 113 -0.38 7.75 0.30
C LEU A 113 -1.72 7.03 0.15
N LEU A 114 -2.03 6.09 1.04
CA LEU A 114 -3.29 5.37 1.07
C LEU A 114 -4.10 5.79 2.30
N LEU A 115 -5.43 5.77 2.15
CA LEU A 115 -6.38 6.05 3.22
C LEU A 115 -6.90 4.74 3.78
N CYS A 116 -6.68 4.48 5.07
CA CYS A 116 -7.23 3.30 5.74
C CYS A 116 -8.65 3.58 6.26
N VAL A 117 -9.55 2.65 5.98
CA VAL A 117 -10.94 2.62 6.48
C VAL A 117 -11.10 1.38 7.35
N GLY A 118 -11.43 1.59 8.63
CA GLY A 118 -11.57 0.55 9.63
C GLY A 118 -10.40 0.46 10.60
N GLY A 119 -10.14 -0.75 11.07
CA GLY A 119 -9.12 -1.13 12.05
C GLY A 119 -9.69 -1.51 13.41
N TRP A 120 -8.80 -1.87 14.33
CA TRP A 120 -9.17 -2.27 15.68
C TRP A 120 -10.01 -1.20 16.39
N ASN A 121 -11.18 -1.57 16.92
CA ASN A 121 -12.17 -0.67 17.52
C ASN A 121 -12.71 0.41 16.58
N ARG A 122 -12.62 0.23 15.27
CA ARG A 122 -13.10 1.17 14.24
C ARG A 122 -13.84 0.48 13.10
N SER A 123 -14.35 -0.72 13.32
CA SER A 123 -14.95 -1.55 12.25
C SER A 123 -16.47 -1.71 12.38
N GLU A 124 -17.11 -1.08 13.35
CA GLU A 124 -18.53 -1.27 13.68
C GLU A 124 -19.49 -0.88 12.54
N GLY A 125 -19.14 0.07 11.70
CA GLY A 125 -19.96 0.50 10.56
C GLY A 125 -19.99 -0.48 9.38
N PHE A 126 -19.00 -1.37 9.27
CA PHE A 126 -18.86 -2.22 8.08
C PHE A 126 -20.03 -3.17 7.84
N ALA A 127 -20.53 -3.85 8.89
CA ALA A 127 -21.60 -4.83 8.73
C ALA A 127 -22.86 -4.20 8.11
N ALA A 128 -23.24 -3.03 8.59
CA ALA A 128 -24.42 -2.31 8.10
C ALA A 128 -24.24 -1.79 6.66
N LEU A 129 -23.08 -1.18 6.37
CA LEU A 129 -22.82 -0.60 5.05
C LEU A 129 -22.53 -1.68 4.01
N ALA A 130 -21.72 -2.71 4.33
CA ALA A 130 -21.28 -3.69 3.36
C ALA A 130 -22.42 -4.61 2.88
N SER A 131 -23.42 -4.84 3.71
CA SER A 131 -24.61 -5.66 3.35
C SER A 131 -25.51 -5.00 2.29
N ARG A 132 -25.44 -3.67 2.10
CA ARG A 132 -26.37 -2.92 1.24
C ARG A 132 -25.65 -2.30 0.05
N ALA A 133 -26.04 -2.71 -1.17
CA ALA A 133 -25.38 -2.27 -2.40
C ALA A 133 -25.40 -0.75 -2.62
N ASN A 134 -26.49 -0.08 -2.26
CA ASN A 134 -26.59 1.39 -2.36
C ASN A 134 -25.61 2.10 -1.41
N LEU A 135 -25.43 1.61 -0.17
CA LEU A 135 -24.51 2.19 0.80
C LEU A 135 -23.05 1.95 0.40
N ARG A 136 -22.71 0.74 -0.09
CA ARG A 136 -21.39 0.46 -0.64
C ARG A 136 -21.06 1.38 -1.80
N LYS A 137 -21.98 1.54 -2.75
CA LYS A 137 -21.80 2.44 -3.90
C LYS A 137 -21.58 3.88 -3.46
N GLN A 138 -22.36 4.36 -2.51
CA GLN A 138 -22.22 5.71 -1.97
C GLN A 138 -20.84 5.91 -1.32
N LEU A 139 -20.46 5.04 -0.36
CA LEU A 139 -19.15 5.12 0.30
C LEU A 139 -18.00 5.08 -0.69
N VAL A 140 -18.05 4.14 -1.65
CA VAL A 140 -16.98 3.99 -2.65
C VAL A 140 -16.87 5.23 -3.53
N THR A 141 -17.97 5.88 -3.90
CA THR A 141 -17.96 7.12 -4.67
C THR A 141 -17.31 8.25 -3.85
N GLU A 142 -17.76 8.45 -2.62
CA GLU A 142 -17.24 9.50 -1.74
C GLU A 142 -15.76 9.30 -1.40
N LEU A 143 -15.33 8.05 -1.17
CA LEU A 143 -13.92 7.71 -0.95
C LEU A 143 -13.06 7.99 -2.20
N LEU A 144 -13.58 7.67 -3.39
CA LEU A 144 -12.88 7.95 -4.65
C LEU A 144 -12.68 9.46 -4.84
N ASP A 145 -13.74 10.24 -4.63
CA ASP A 145 -13.70 11.70 -4.75
C ASP A 145 -12.76 12.31 -3.69
N PHE A 146 -12.82 11.81 -2.45
CA PHE A 146 -11.89 12.21 -1.40
C PHE A 146 -10.43 11.94 -1.79
N CYS A 147 -10.14 10.73 -2.28
CA CYS A 147 -8.79 10.36 -2.70
C CYS A 147 -8.27 11.25 -3.83
N ARG A 148 -9.10 11.52 -4.84
CA ARG A 148 -8.74 12.39 -5.97
C ARG A 148 -8.48 13.82 -5.52
N ASN A 149 -9.41 14.39 -4.75
CA ASN A 149 -9.32 15.79 -4.28
C ASN A 149 -8.14 16.02 -3.35
N ASN A 150 -7.75 15.01 -2.57
CA ASN A 150 -6.68 15.10 -1.59
C ASN A 150 -5.41 14.33 -2.00
N ARG A 151 -5.27 13.95 -3.29
CA ARG A 151 -4.08 13.30 -3.86
C ARG A 151 -3.63 12.04 -3.13
N PHE A 152 -4.58 11.22 -2.67
CA PHE A 152 -4.30 9.87 -2.21
C PHE A 152 -4.14 8.93 -3.42
N ASP A 153 -3.28 7.93 -3.28
CA ASP A 153 -2.98 6.95 -4.34
C ASP A 153 -3.81 5.67 -4.21
N GLY A 154 -4.72 5.62 -3.24
CA GLY A 154 -5.61 4.48 -3.04
C GLY A 154 -6.20 4.42 -1.64
N ILE A 155 -6.88 3.31 -1.40
CA ILE A 155 -7.50 2.99 -0.12
C ILE A 155 -7.03 1.65 0.40
N ASP A 156 -7.09 1.50 1.72
CA ASP A 156 -6.87 0.27 2.45
C ASP A 156 -8.10 -0.03 3.31
N PHE A 157 -8.66 -1.24 3.20
CA PHE A 157 -9.75 -1.66 4.05
C PHE A 157 -9.21 -2.56 5.17
N ASP A 158 -9.56 -2.23 6.40
CA ASP A 158 -9.14 -2.95 7.59
C ASP A 158 -10.37 -3.32 8.44
N TRP A 159 -11.14 -4.32 7.97
CA TRP A 159 -12.29 -4.80 8.74
C TRP A 159 -11.87 -5.84 9.77
N GLU A 160 -11.84 -5.45 11.02
CA GLU A 160 -11.50 -6.31 12.16
C GLU A 160 -12.74 -6.64 13.01
N HIS A 161 -13.49 -7.72 12.80
CA HIS A 161 -13.32 -8.66 11.68
C HIS A 161 -14.70 -9.03 11.17
N PRO A 162 -14.91 -9.38 9.89
CA PRO A 162 -16.20 -9.87 9.40
C PRO A 162 -16.58 -11.17 10.09
N LYS A 163 -17.82 -11.27 10.55
CA LYS A 163 -18.35 -12.40 11.30
C LYS A 163 -19.17 -13.30 10.39
N GLY A 164 -18.77 -14.56 10.30
CA GLY A 164 -19.51 -15.55 9.53
C GLY A 164 -19.46 -15.34 8.00
N PRO A 165 -20.14 -16.22 7.25
CA PRO A 165 -20.09 -16.21 5.80
C PRO A 165 -20.81 -15.01 5.16
N GLU A 166 -21.87 -14.50 5.78
CA GLU A 166 -22.65 -13.38 5.25
C GLU A 166 -21.85 -12.08 5.21
N GLU A 167 -21.20 -11.71 6.32
CA GLU A 167 -20.35 -10.53 6.37
C GLU A 167 -19.11 -10.69 5.48
N LEU A 168 -18.57 -11.91 5.36
CA LEU A 168 -17.47 -12.18 4.43
C LEU A 168 -17.88 -11.92 2.97
N VAL A 169 -19.05 -12.40 2.56
CA VAL A 169 -19.59 -12.15 1.21
C VAL A 169 -19.84 -10.65 1.01
N ALA A 170 -20.41 -9.97 2.01
CA ALA A 170 -20.61 -8.53 1.95
C ALA A 170 -19.29 -7.76 1.84
N TYR A 171 -18.25 -8.19 2.55
CA TYR A 171 -16.91 -7.59 2.44
C TYR A 171 -16.32 -7.80 1.04
N GLN A 172 -16.40 -9.01 0.48
CA GLN A 172 -15.95 -9.29 -0.88
C GLN A 172 -16.69 -8.41 -1.92
N ALA A 173 -17.99 -8.15 -1.71
CA ALA A 173 -18.76 -7.24 -2.55
C ALA A 173 -18.26 -5.79 -2.44
N LEU A 174 -17.95 -5.31 -1.22
CA LEU A 174 -17.39 -3.98 -1.00
C LEU A 174 -16.04 -3.82 -1.72
N LEU A 175 -15.14 -4.81 -1.58
CA LEU A 175 -13.84 -4.81 -2.26
C LEU A 175 -14.01 -4.79 -3.79
N THR A 176 -14.99 -5.55 -4.31
CA THR A 176 -15.30 -5.57 -5.74
C THR A 176 -15.80 -4.23 -6.24
N ASP A 177 -16.73 -3.59 -5.51
CA ASP A 177 -17.26 -2.27 -5.85
C ASP A 177 -16.15 -1.21 -5.81
N ALA A 178 -15.28 -1.26 -4.79
CA ALA A 178 -14.12 -0.39 -4.70
C ALA A 178 -13.16 -0.59 -5.88
N ARG A 179 -12.82 -1.83 -6.23
CA ARG A 179 -11.91 -2.12 -7.34
C ARG A 179 -12.44 -1.62 -8.68
N LYS A 180 -13.75 -1.78 -8.93
CA LYS A 180 -14.42 -1.28 -10.14
C LYS A 180 -14.31 0.24 -10.29
N SER A 181 -14.35 0.98 -9.19
CA SER A 181 -14.29 2.43 -9.20
C SER A 181 -12.85 2.98 -9.16
N PHE A 182 -11.99 2.40 -8.33
CA PHE A 182 -10.62 2.86 -8.12
C PHE A 182 -9.66 2.42 -9.24
N GLY A 183 -9.86 1.21 -9.79
CA GLY A 183 -8.98 0.65 -10.83
C GLY A 183 -8.86 1.54 -12.08
N PRO A 184 -9.97 1.98 -12.71
CA PRO A 184 -9.92 2.90 -13.84
C PRO A 184 -9.28 4.25 -13.54
N ALA A 185 -9.24 4.66 -12.26
CA ALA A 185 -8.57 5.86 -11.80
C ALA A 185 -7.07 5.67 -11.53
N GLY A 186 -6.53 4.46 -11.70
CA GLY A 186 -5.15 4.13 -11.38
C GLY A 186 -4.85 4.08 -9.87
N LEU A 187 -5.90 4.02 -9.02
CA LEU A 187 -5.76 4.02 -7.57
C LEU A 187 -5.77 2.59 -7.01
N LEU A 188 -4.99 2.38 -5.96
CA LEU A 188 -4.86 1.09 -5.30
C LEU A 188 -6.06 0.77 -4.40
N VAL A 189 -6.40 -0.52 -4.32
CA VAL A 189 -7.30 -1.09 -3.31
C VAL A 189 -6.56 -2.19 -2.58
N THR A 190 -6.30 -2.00 -1.29
CA THR A 190 -5.60 -2.96 -0.44
C THR A 190 -6.46 -3.39 0.74
N VAL A 191 -6.07 -4.46 1.41
CA VAL A 191 -6.74 -4.93 2.63
C VAL A 191 -5.74 -5.31 3.69
N ALA A 192 -6.01 -5.00 4.95
CA ALA A 192 -5.40 -5.65 6.10
C ALA A 192 -6.15 -6.95 6.43
N GLN A 193 -5.40 -7.97 6.85
CA GLN A 193 -5.97 -9.27 7.19
C GLN A 193 -5.24 -9.88 8.38
N ALA A 194 -5.98 -10.29 9.40
CA ALA A 194 -5.43 -11.04 10.53
C ALA A 194 -4.86 -12.38 10.08
N SER A 195 -3.81 -12.86 10.77
CA SER A 195 -3.09 -14.08 10.37
C SER A 195 -3.94 -15.34 10.36
N TRP A 196 -5.01 -15.37 11.14
CA TRP A 196 -5.96 -16.50 11.25
C TRP A 196 -7.14 -16.39 10.27
N GLN A 197 -7.39 -15.23 9.66
CA GLN A 197 -8.50 -15.02 8.73
C GLN A 197 -8.27 -15.67 7.37
N ASN A 198 -9.37 -15.88 6.66
CA ASN A 198 -9.37 -16.24 5.24
C ASN A 198 -10.46 -15.41 4.53
N LEU A 199 -10.05 -14.41 3.75
CA LEU A 199 -10.98 -13.58 2.98
C LEU A 199 -11.45 -14.25 1.69
N GLY A 200 -10.83 -15.37 1.31
CA GLY A 200 -11.17 -16.16 0.13
C GLY A 200 -10.62 -15.63 -1.18
N LYS A 201 -10.52 -16.53 -2.15
CA LYS A 201 -10.02 -16.21 -3.51
C LYS A 201 -10.70 -15.00 -4.18
N PRO A 202 -12.05 -14.79 -4.05
CA PRO A 202 -12.67 -13.60 -4.62
C PRO A 202 -12.05 -12.29 -4.13
N ALA A 203 -11.79 -12.14 -2.82
CA ALA A 203 -11.11 -10.97 -2.27
C ALA A 203 -9.67 -10.87 -2.80
N TYR A 204 -8.89 -11.97 -2.73
CA TYR A 204 -7.49 -11.98 -3.15
C TYR A 204 -7.29 -11.65 -4.64
N ASN A 205 -8.23 -12.05 -5.50
CA ASN A 205 -8.18 -11.71 -6.91
C ASN A 205 -8.51 -10.23 -7.17
N THR A 206 -9.35 -9.65 -6.32
CA THR A 206 -9.89 -8.30 -6.48
C THR A 206 -8.89 -7.22 -6.04
N VAL A 207 -8.23 -7.41 -4.89
CA VAL A 207 -7.35 -6.39 -4.31
C VAL A 207 -5.96 -6.37 -4.93
N ASP A 208 -5.27 -5.24 -4.84
CA ASP A 208 -3.89 -5.10 -5.28
C ASP A 208 -2.91 -5.73 -4.29
N ARG A 209 -3.18 -5.64 -2.99
CA ARG A 209 -2.35 -6.21 -1.91
C ARG A 209 -3.17 -6.67 -0.72
N VAL A 210 -2.56 -7.61 0.01
CA VAL A 210 -3.02 -8.11 1.31
C VAL A 210 -1.93 -7.83 2.34
N HIS A 211 -2.21 -6.96 3.28
CA HIS A 211 -1.34 -6.63 4.42
C HIS A 211 -1.59 -7.66 5.51
N LEU A 212 -0.75 -8.69 5.56
CA LEU A 212 -0.88 -9.80 6.51
C LEU A 212 -0.43 -9.36 7.90
N MET A 213 -1.34 -9.22 8.85
CA MET A 213 -1.07 -8.87 10.24
C MET A 213 -0.44 -10.07 10.99
N SER A 214 0.84 -10.35 10.72
CA SER A 214 1.61 -11.46 11.31
C SER A 214 2.22 -11.06 12.66
N TYR A 215 1.36 -10.62 13.56
CA TYR A 215 1.68 -10.21 14.93
C TYR A 215 0.48 -10.47 15.86
N ASP A 216 0.58 -10.04 17.11
CA ASP A 216 -0.42 -10.26 18.16
C ASP A 216 -0.72 -11.73 18.48
N HIS A 217 0.21 -12.61 18.17
CA HIS A 217 0.19 -13.99 18.59
C HIS A 217 0.35 -14.13 20.11
N ASP A 218 0.11 -15.34 20.61
CA ASP A 218 0.50 -15.69 21.97
C ASP A 218 2.01 -15.51 22.18
N TYR A 219 2.39 -15.31 23.44
CA TYR A 219 3.78 -15.03 23.80
C TYR A 219 4.73 -16.21 23.47
N PRO A 220 5.92 -15.94 22.93
CA PRO A 220 6.41 -14.68 22.40
C PRO A 220 5.74 -14.34 21.06
N GLN A 221 5.28 -13.07 20.92
CA GLN A 221 4.61 -12.64 19.72
C GLN A 221 5.53 -12.53 18.51
N ALA A 222 4.94 -12.60 17.33
CA ALA A 222 5.55 -12.23 16.05
C ALA A 222 6.94 -12.85 15.79
N THR A 223 7.17 -14.11 16.21
CA THR A 223 8.44 -14.79 15.90
C THR A 223 8.57 -15.06 14.40
N LEU A 224 9.80 -15.27 13.92
CA LEU A 224 10.03 -15.64 12.51
C LEU A 224 9.28 -16.93 12.14
N GLU A 225 9.19 -17.90 13.06
CA GLU A 225 8.48 -19.16 12.81
C GLU A 225 6.97 -18.93 12.64
N LYS A 226 6.35 -18.14 13.52
CA LYS A 226 4.94 -17.78 13.42
C LYS A 226 4.67 -17.05 12.11
N SER A 227 5.51 -16.09 11.74
CA SER A 227 5.38 -15.38 10.46
C SER A 227 5.48 -16.30 9.24
N ARG A 228 6.33 -17.34 9.29
CA ARG A 228 6.39 -18.35 8.22
C ARG A 228 5.08 -19.12 8.12
N LYS A 229 4.54 -19.57 9.25
CA LYS A 229 3.26 -20.30 9.29
C LYS A 229 2.10 -19.46 8.76
N ASP A 230 2.06 -18.17 9.10
CA ASP A 230 1.02 -17.27 8.63
C ASP A 230 1.09 -17.05 7.13
N VAL A 231 2.29 -16.83 6.59
CA VAL A 231 2.50 -16.70 5.14
C VAL A 231 2.06 -17.97 4.40
N GLU A 232 2.45 -19.15 4.88
CA GLU A 232 2.05 -20.41 4.26
C GLU A 232 0.52 -20.61 4.32
N ARG A 233 -0.11 -20.29 5.45
CA ARG A 233 -1.57 -20.35 5.60
C ARG A 233 -2.27 -19.46 4.59
N LEU A 234 -1.83 -18.20 4.45
CA LEU A 234 -2.45 -17.26 3.52
C LEU A 234 -2.26 -17.69 2.06
N ILE A 235 -1.06 -18.13 1.68
CA ILE A 235 -0.80 -18.65 0.32
C ILE A 235 -1.64 -19.90 0.04
N SER A 236 -1.71 -20.84 1.00
CA SER A 236 -2.51 -22.07 0.87
C SER A 236 -4.01 -21.78 0.79
N SER A 237 -4.50 -20.65 1.31
CA SER A 237 -5.89 -20.22 1.13
C SER A 237 -6.17 -19.60 -0.24
N GLY A 238 -5.15 -19.51 -1.10
CA GLY A 238 -5.26 -19.07 -2.49
C GLY A 238 -4.85 -17.62 -2.74
N CYS A 239 -4.25 -16.94 -1.77
CA CYS A 239 -3.69 -15.60 -1.99
C CYS A 239 -2.37 -15.71 -2.77
N PRO A 240 -2.22 -15.01 -3.92
CA PRO A 240 -0.96 -15.01 -4.67
C PRO A 240 0.17 -14.40 -3.84
N PRO A 241 1.35 -15.03 -3.75
CA PRO A 241 2.48 -14.50 -2.97
C PRO A 241 2.84 -13.05 -3.33
N GLY A 242 2.80 -12.72 -4.62
CA GLY A 242 3.10 -11.36 -5.11
C GLY A 242 2.09 -10.27 -4.70
N LYS A 243 1.02 -10.62 -3.99
CA LYS A 243 0.10 -9.65 -3.38
C LYS A 243 0.29 -9.50 -1.86
N VAL A 244 1.03 -10.40 -1.22
CA VAL A 244 1.18 -10.41 0.24
C VAL A 244 2.29 -9.47 0.69
N THR A 245 2.00 -8.61 1.66
CA THR A 245 3.02 -7.91 2.46
C THR A 245 3.02 -8.48 3.87
N LEU A 246 4.20 -8.88 4.35
CA LEU A 246 4.37 -9.50 5.67
C LEU A 246 4.39 -8.46 6.78
N GLY A 247 3.48 -8.53 7.73
CA GLY A 247 3.36 -7.64 8.89
C GLY A 247 4.51 -7.74 9.88
N LEU A 248 5.02 -6.59 10.27
CA LEU A 248 6.11 -6.40 11.22
C LEU A 248 5.65 -5.43 12.33
N PRO A 249 5.62 -5.87 13.60
CA PRO A 249 5.27 -4.96 14.69
C PRO A 249 6.47 -4.09 15.11
N PHE A 250 6.25 -2.79 15.28
CA PHE A 250 7.19 -1.87 15.91
C PHE A 250 6.90 -1.66 17.39
N TYR A 251 6.40 -2.71 18.03
CA TYR A 251 6.10 -2.78 19.45
C TYR A 251 6.40 -4.18 19.99
N GLY A 252 6.49 -4.27 21.31
CA GLY A 252 6.55 -5.56 21.98
C GLY A 252 5.33 -5.79 22.87
N ARG A 253 5.05 -7.07 23.13
CA ARG A 253 4.00 -7.52 24.05
C ARG A 253 4.55 -8.47 25.12
N ASN A 254 4.03 -8.36 26.35
CA ASN A 254 4.29 -9.30 27.43
C ASN A 254 3.22 -10.41 27.48
N LYS A 255 3.35 -11.33 28.43
CA LYS A 255 2.39 -12.43 28.64
C LYS A 255 0.99 -11.95 29.04
N ALA A 256 0.88 -10.77 29.68
CA ALA A 256 -0.39 -10.15 30.02
C ALA A 256 -1.03 -9.37 28.84
N ARG A 257 -0.40 -9.42 27.64
CA ARG A 257 -0.81 -8.69 26.43
C ARG A 257 -0.67 -7.17 26.52
N GLU A 258 0.02 -6.65 27.53
CA GLU A 258 0.40 -5.25 27.57
C GLU A 258 1.43 -4.94 26.50
N SER A 259 1.39 -3.72 25.96
CA SER A 259 2.24 -3.32 24.85
C SER A 259 3.13 -2.12 25.19
N HIS A 260 4.37 -2.14 24.72
CA HIS A 260 5.26 -0.99 24.67
C HIS A 260 5.77 -0.75 23.26
N THR A 261 5.88 0.51 22.85
CA THR A 261 6.49 0.86 21.56
C THR A 261 7.94 0.36 21.51
N TYR A 262 8.44 0.08 20.32
CA TYR A 262 9.86 -0.29 20.15
C TYR A 262 10.80 0.77 20.77
N ARG A 263 10.52 2.06 20.53
CA ARG A 263 11.23 3.18 21.14
C ARG A 263 11.31 3.07 22.68
N GLN A 264 10.20 2.78 23.35
CA GLN A 264 10.17 2.63 24.81
C GLN A 264 11.00 1.43 25.28
N LEU A 265 10.97 0.33 24.52
CA LEU A 265 11.72 -0.88 24.88
C LEU A 265 13.23 -0.69 24.79
N VAL A 266 13.72 0.02 23.78
CA VAL A 266 15.15 0.22 23.55
C VAL A 266 15.72 1.49 24.19
N ALA A 267 14.85 2.38 24.70
CA ALA A 267 15.27 3.61 25.35
C ALA A 267 16.28 3.32 26.48
N ASN A 268 17.44 3.99 26.43
CA ASN A 268 18.52 3.90 27.43
C ASN A 268 19.09 2.48 27.68
N ARG A 269 18.89 1.51 26.78
CA ARG A 269 19.27 0.10 26.99
C ARG A 269 20.27 -0.45 25.99
N ASN A 270 20.43 0.17 24.84
CA ASN A 270 21.34 -0.24 23.77
C ASN A 270 21.38 -1.78 23.53
N PRO A 271 20.23 -2.43 23.28
CA PRO A 271 20.20 -3.88 23.15
C PRO A 271 21.00 -4.32 21.91
N PRO A 272 21.69 -5.49 21.97
CA PRO A 272 22.32 -6.02 20.79
C PRO A 272 21.30 -6.34 19.71
N PRO A 273 21.66 -6.29 18.40
CA PRO A 273 20.73 -6.44 17.27
C PRO A 273 19.91 -7.74 17.26
N GLY A 274 20.38 -8.79 17.92
CA GLY A 274 19.70 -10.08 18.03
C GLY A 274 18.71 -10.19 19.19
N ARG A 275 18.58 -9.15 20.01
CA ARG A 275 17.67 -9.16 21.16
C ARG A 275 16.23 -8.98 20.70
N ASP A 276 15.37 -9.94 21.04
CA ASP A 276 13.93 -9.95 20.72
C ASP A 276 13.05 -9.92 21.99
N GLU A 277 13.64 -9.68 23.15
CA GLU A 277 12.93 -9.55 24.44
C GLU A 277 13.63 -8.57 25.38
N ILE A 278 12.84 -7.70 26.02
CA ILE A 278 13.30 -6.80 27.08
C ILE A 278 12.22 -6.75 28.17
N ASN A 279 12.60 -7.03 29.42
CA ASN A 279 11.71 -6.98 30.59
C ASN A 279 10.41 -7.78 30.42
N GLY A 280 10.46 -8.95 29.79
CA GLY A 280 9.29 -9.78 29.52
C GLY A 280 8.43 -9.33 28.33
N TYR A 281 8.82 -8.28 27.59
CA TYR A 281 8.18 -7.86 26.36
C TYR A 281 8.89 -8.46 25.15
N ALA A 282 8.22 -9.34 24.44
CA ALA A 282 8.72 -9.90 23.18
C ALA A 282 8.44 -8.93 22.02
N PHE A 283 9.46 -8.64 21.23
CA PHE A 283 9.42 -7.72 20.08
C PHE A 283 10.26 -8.25 18.91
N ASN A 284 10.37 -7.52 17.83
CA ASN A 284 11.27 -7.86 16.74
C ASN A 284 12.46 -6.87 16.69
N GLY A 285 13.64 -7.34 17.08
CA GLY A 285 14.87 -6.58 16.93
C GLY A 285 15.39 -6.56 15.49
N PRO A 286 16.43 -5.75 15.20
CA PRO A 286 17.01 -5.58 13.88
C PRO A 286 17.32 -6.89 13.13
N SER A 287 17.91 -7.88 13.82
CA SER A 287 18.28 -9.17 13.24
C SER A 287 17.05 -9.99 12.82
N THR A 288 15.99 -9.98 13.63
CA THR A 288 14.74 -10.70 13.33
C THR A 288 13.99 -10.02 12.20
N LEU A 289 13.93 -8.68 12.16
CA LEU A 289 13.42 -7.96 11.00
C LEU A 289 14.13 -8.34 9.71
N ALA A 290 15.46 -8.29 9.72
CA ALA A 290 16.26 -8.66 8.55
C ALA A 290 16.00 -10.11 8.09
N ARG A 291 15.81 -11.06 9.02
CA ARG A 291 15.44 -12.45 8.69
C ARG A 291 14.05 -12.55 8.08
N LYS A 292 13.08 -11.78 8.58
CA LYS A 292 11.70 -11.73 8.02
C LYS A 292 11.68 -11.12 6.63
N ILE A 293 12.42 -10.04 6.38
CA ILE A 293 12.53 -9.42 5.06
C ILE A 293 13.16 -10.40 4.06
N ARG A 294 14.25 -11.10 4.44
CA ARG A 294 14.83 -12.14 3.58
C ARG A 294 13.85 -13.29 3.32
N HIS A 295 13.02 -13.65 4.30
CA HIS A 295 11.96 -14.65 4.09
C HIS A 295 10.92 -14.15 3.08
N ALA A 296 10.42 -12.92 3.23
CA ALA A 296 9.47 -12.31 2.29
C ALA A 296 10.03 -12.33 0.85
N ARG A 297 11.29 -11.95 0.66
CA ARG A 297 11.94 -11.99 -0.66
C ARG A 297 12.04 -13.41 -1.22
N ARG A 298 12.49 -14.40 -0.41
CA ARG A 298 12.59 -15.81 -0.85
C ARG A 298 11.24 -16.40 -1.24
N ARG A 299 10.17 -15.98 -0.55
CA ARG A 299 8.80 -16.41 -0.86
C ARG A 299 8.16 -15.60 -2.00
N LYS A 300 8.90 -14.65 -2.60
CA LYS A 300 8.42 -13.75 -3.65
C LYS A 300 7.16 -12.99 -3.24
N LEU A 301 7.10 -12.56 -1.96
CA LEU A 301 6.03 -11.72 -1.48
C LEU A 301 6.16 -10.31 -2.11
N ALA A 302 5.04 -9.58 -2.18
CA ALA A 302 5.05 -8.18 -2.62
C ALA A 302 5.98 -7.31 -1.76
N GLY A 303 6.08 -7.60 -0.46
CA GLY A 303 6.91 -6.83 0.43
C GLY A 303 6.64 -7.10 1.91
N ILE A 304 6.76 -6.04 2.69
CA ILE A 304 6.47 -6.00 4.12
C ILE A 304 5.49 -4.89 4.45
N MET A 305 4.82 -5.02 5.59
CA MET A 305 3.97 -3.98 6.18
C MET A 305 4.38 -3.75 7.64
N ILE A 306 4.23 -2.54 8.14
CA ILE A 306 4.67 -2.11 9.48
C ILE A 306 3.48 -1.59 10.27
N TRP A 307 3.24 -2.14 11.45
CA TRP A 307 2.36 -1.58 12.47
C TRP A 307 3.18 -1.14 13.68
N GLU A 308 3.38 0.14 14.00
CA GLU A 308 3.14 1.28 13.15
C GLU A 308 4.41 2.16 13.07
N ALA A 309 4.58 2.87 11.99
CA ALA A 309 5.84 3.55 11.65
C ALA A 309 6.28 4.61 12.68
N GLY A 310 5.33 5.23 13.39
CA GLY A 310 5.63 6.23 14.42
C GLY A 310 6.17 5.67 15.74
N GLN A 311 6.27 4.32 15.88
CA GLN A 311 6.81 3.66 17.08
C GLN A 311 8.31 3.35 16.97
N ASP A 312 8.96 3.70 15.84
CA ASP A 312 10.38 3.51 15.64
C ASP A 312 11.24 4.37 16.56
N ASP A 313 12.46 3.94 16.83
CA ASP A 313 13.43 4.75 17.57
C ASP A 313 14.07 5.79 16.63
N PRO A 314 14.13 7.07 17.03
CA PRO A 314 14.68 8.13 16.18
C PRO A 314 16.22 8.05 16.04
N ARG A 315 16.90 7.34 16.95
CA ARG A 315 18.36 7.16 16.88
C ARG A 315 18.69 6.23 15.73
N GLU A 316 19.62 6.65 14.88
CA GLU A 316 19.95 5.95 13.63
C GLU A 316 20.38 4.50 13.84
N GLU A 317 21.19 4.24 14.87
CA GLU A 317 21.71 2.92 15.20
C GLU A 317 20.64 1.92 15.67
N PHE A 318 19.51 2.41 16.20
CA PHE A 318 18.39 1.59 16.68
C PHE A 318 17.19 1.61 15.73
N SER A 319 17.13 2.50 14.74
CA SER A 319 15.98 2.64 13.85
C SER A 319 15.73 1.36 13.03
N LEU A 320 14.56 0.79 13.22
CA LEU A 320 14.08 -0.36 12.45
C LEU A 320 13.77 0.04 10.99
N LEU A 321 13.28 1.27 10.76
CA LEU A 321 13.08 1.81 9.40
C LEU A 321 14.40 1.89 8.64
N LYS A 322 15.51 2.28 9.27
CA LYS A 322 16.84 2.26 8.65
C LYS A 322 17.27 0.85 8.28
N VAL A 323 17.03 -0.13 9.17
CA VAL A 323 17.30 -1.55 8.87
C VAL A 323 16.49 -2.00 7.66
N ILE A 324 15.22 -1.66 7.62
CA ILE A 324 14.32 -2.00 6.50
C ILE A 324 14.81 -1.33 5.21
N GLY A 325 15.15 -0.04 5.25
CA GLY A 325 15.68 0.69 4.10
C GLY A 325 16.89 0.00 3.48
N ARG A 326 17.88 -0.36 4.30
CA ARG A 326 19.08 -1.12 3.85
C ARG A 326 18.70 -2.48 3.23
N GLN A 327 17.81 -3.23 3.87
CA GLN A 327 17.41 -4.56 3.40
C GLN A 327 16.50 -4.50 2.15
N ALA A 328 15.74 -3.43 1.99
CA ALA A 328 14.87 -3.21 0.84
C ALA A 328 15.58 -2.57 -0.36
N GLY A 329 16.86 -2.19 -0.22
CA GLY A 329 17.60 -1.48 -1.27
C GLY A 329 17.19 0.00 -1.40
N ARG A 330 16.66 0.58 -0.34
CA ARG A 330 16.22 1.99 -0.24
C ARG A 330 17.08 2.82 0.72
N GLY A 331 18.26 2.36 1.05
CA GLY A 331 19.27 3.13 1.78
C GLY A 331 19.89 4.19 0.87
N SER A 332 20.45 5.27 1.44
CA SER A 332 21.22 6.30 0.73
C SER A 332 22.11 5.68 -0.33
N PRO A 333 22.32 6.33 -1.48
CA PRO A 333 23.29 5.84 -2.46
C PRO A 333 24.61 5.60 -1.75
N ALA A 334 25.22 4.43 -2.02
CA ALA A 334 26.55 4.12 -1.55
C ALA A 334 27.44 5.31 -1.94
N SER A 335 28.17 5.89 -0.97
CA SER A 335 29.27 6.81 -1.27
C SER A 335 30.15 6.15 -2.35
N PRO A 336 30.52 6.85 -3.41
CA PRO A 336 31.43 6.28 -4.39
C PRO A 336 32.70 5.84 -3.67
N ARG A 337 33.12 4.60 -3.95
CA ARG A 337 34.40 4.04 -3.47
C ARG A 337 35.55 4.73 -4.17
#